data_53bf128cb13057561e901c882608bfc6
#
_entry.id   53bf128cb13057561e901c882608bfc6
#
_cell.length_a   1.000
_cell.length_b   1.000
_cell.length_c   1.000
_cell.angle_alpha   90.00
_cell.angle_beta   90.00
_cell.angle_gamma   90.00
#
_symmetry.space_group_name_H-M   'P 1'
#
loop_
_entity.id
_entity.type
_entity.pdbx_description
1 polymer ?
#
loop_
_entity_poly.entity_id
_entity_poly.type
_entity_poly.pdbx_seq_one_letter_code
_entity_poly.pdbx_strand_id
1 'polypeptide(L)'
;PHPSYFEVKKVYCEIKVKEKDLSKGEFTLINKKLFTDLADFEFKWSLQAEGVEVQSGVVDVNCGPLSEVDFTIPYDLTTLPEKECVLIISFLNKEAHPWCEAGYEQGFDQFVVKSVKAEEKTYNGNVTFVKNGSVVTAQGEDFAVTINGGKITSLKYNDKEYLRAPVAPNYFRALTDN
;
A
#
# COMPACT_ATOMS: atom_id res chain seq x y z
N PRO A 1 -18.56 -4.00 6.08
CA PRO A 1 -18.50 -2.55 5.91
C PRO A 1 -18.22 -2.18 4.45
N HIS A 2 -18.81 -1.09 3.98
CA HIS A 2 -18.53 -0.58 2.63
C HIS A 2 -17.05 -0.17 2.53
N PRO A 3 -16.33 -0.40 1.40
CA PRO A 3 -14.90 -0.06 1.27
C PRO A 3 -14.56 1.38 1.64
N SER A 4 -15.43 2.35 1.33
CA SER A 4 -15.23 3.76 1.68
C SER A 4 -15.23 4.04 3.19
N TYR A 5 -15.69 3.10 4.02
CA TYR A 5 -15.63 3.24 5.49
C TYR A 5 -14.18 3.33 6.00
N PHE A 6 -13.28 2.56 5.42
CA PHE A 6 -11.86 2.59 5.81
C PHE A 6 -11.21 3.93 5.46
N GLU A 7 -11.59 4.52 4.31
CA GLU A 7 -11.13 5.86 3.94
C GLU A 7 -11.69 6.93 4.87
N VAL A 8 -12.97 6.85 5.24
CA VAL A 8 -13.58 7.74 6.24
C VAL A 8 -12.83 7.63 7.56
N LYS A 9 -12.54 6.42 8.06
CA LYS A 9 -11.75 6.21 9.28
C LYS A 9 -10.40 6.93 9.21
N LYS A 10 -9.68 6.82 8.07
CA LYS A 10 -8.39 7.46 7.86
C LYS A 10 -8.49 8.98 7.84
N VAL A 11 -9.44 9.52 7.11
CA VAL A 11 -9.61 10.98 6.93
C VAL A 11 -10.03 11.65 8.24
N TYR A 12 -10.94 11.03 9.00
CA TYR A 12 -11.46 11.58 10.26
C TYR A 12 -10.58 11.27 11.47
N CYS A 13 -9.48 10.53 11.31
CA CYS A 13 -8.56 10.30 12.42
C CYS A 13 -7.95 11.63 12.89
N GLU A 14 -8.14 11.97 14.16
CA GLU A 14 -7.64 13.20 14.76
C GLU A 14 -6.17 13.11 15.21
N ILE A 15 -5.56 11.94 15.10
CA ILE A 15 -4.13 11.70 15.37
C ILE A 15 -3.42 11.61 14.03
N LYS A 16 -2.33 12.32 13.87
CA LYS A 16 -1.49 12.29 12.65
C LYS A 16 -0.02 12.28 13.03
N VAL A 17 0.76 11.60 12.21
CA VAL A 17 2.22 11.67 12.24
C VAL A 17 2.70 12.30 10.94
N LYS A 18 3.71 13.16 11.04
CA LYS A 18 4.46 13.70 9.90
C LYS A 18 5.92 13.30 10.01
N GLU A 19 6.53 13.01 8.88
CA GLU A 19 7.97 12.84 8.80
C GLU A 19 8.69 14.17 9.01
N LYS A 20 9.83 14.10 9.71
CA LYS A 20 10.77 15.23 9.89
C LYS A 20 12.13 14.87 9.27
N ASP A 21 12.70 13.74 9.67
CA ASP A 21 13.90 13.16 9.07
C ASP A 21 13.84 11.62 9.15
N LEU A 22 13.48 10.98 8.04
CA LEU A 22 13.38 9.52 7.98
C LEU A 22 14.73 8.83 8.19
N SER A 23 15.83 9.47 7.81
CA SER A 23 17.18 8.88 8.00
C SER A 23 17.59 8.76 9.46
N LYS A 24 16.99 9.57 10.33
CA LYS A 24 17.22 9.59 11.79
C LYS A 24 16.04 9.01 12.58
N GLY A 25 14.96 8.62 11.91
CA GLY A 25 13.73 8.18 12.57
C GLY A 25 13.00 9.31 13.30
N GLU A 26 13.15 10.57 12.86
CA GLU A 26 12.52 11.72 13.50
C GLU A 26 11.16 12.02 12.89
N PHE A 27 10.16 12.20 13.74
CA PHE A 27 8.76 12.45 13.39
C PHE A 27 8.15 13.52 14.28
N THR A 28 7.04 14.10 13.82
CA THR A 28 6.18 14.99 14.61
C THR A 28 4.81 14.35 14.76
N LEU A 29 4.39 14.10 16.01
CA LEU A 29 3.05 13.67 16.38
C LEU A 29 2.15 14.89 16.53
N ILE A 30 0.98 14.85 15.90
CA ILE A 30 -0.02 15.94 15.89
C ILE A 30 -1.30 15.43 16.51
N ASN A 31 -1.73 16.07 17.58
CA ASN A 31 -3.02 15.84 18.21
C ASN A 31 -4.03 16.92 17.79
N LYS A 32 -5.05 16.53 17.03
CA LYS A 32 -6.14 17.43 16.61
C LYS A 32 -7.37 17.38 17.53
N LYS A 33 -7.32 16.53 18.57
CA LYS A 33 -8.41 16.48 19.58
C LYS A 33 -8.49 17.81 20.32
N LEU A 34 -9.72 18.25 20.58
CA LEU A 34 -9.95 19.57 21.18
C LEU A 34 -9.68 19.61 22.70
N PHE A 35 -9.90 18.48 23.41
CA PHE A 35 -9.96 18.48 24.87
C PHE A 35 -9.13 17.39 25.53
N THR A 36 -8.66 16.39 24.80
CA THR A 36 -7.96 15.22 25.35
C THR A 36 -6.56 15.11 24.79
N ASP A 37 -5.62 14.73 25.64
CA ASP A 37 -4.29 14.32 25.22
C ASP A 37 -4.31 12.89 24.63
N LEU A 38 -3.14 12.36 24.32
CA LEU A 38 -2.98 11.05 23.71
C LEU A 38 -2.47 9.97 24.68
N ALA A 39 -2.55 10.20 26.00
CA ALA A 39 -2.08 9.25 27.01
C ALA A 39 -2.76 7.86 26.94
N ASP A 40 -4.02 7.83 26.47
CA ASP A 40 -4.81 6.61 26.30
C ASP A 40 -4.45 5.79 25.06
N PHE A 41 -3.47 6.25 24.26
CA PHE A 41 -3.03 5.56 23.06
C PHE A 41 -1.62 4.96 23.23
N GLU A 42 -1.46 3.75 22.68
CA GLU A 42 -0.16 3.14 22.42
C GLU A 42 0.23 3.41 20.99
N PHE A 43 1.47 3.86 20.76
CA PHE A 43 2.02 4.08 19.43
C PHE A 43 2.94 2.92 19.08
N LYS A 44 2.40 1.96 18.33
CA LYS A 44 3.16 0.80 17.83
C LYS A 44 3.67 1.09 16.43
N TRP A 45 4.93 0.79 16.19
CA TRP A 45 5.52 0.88 14.86
C TRP A 45 5.95 -0.48 14.33
N SER A 46 5.84 -0.65 13.02
CA SER A 46 6.26 -1.84 12.28
C SER A 46 6.94 -1.40 10.98
N LEU A 47 8.18 -1.82 10.81
CA LEU A 47 8.95 -1.61 9.58
C LEU A 47 8.87 -2.89 8.75
N GLN A 48 8.29 -2.78 7.56
CA GLN A 48 7.98 -3.92 6.71
C GLN A 48 8.75 -3.83 5.39
N ALA A 49 9.36 -4.94 4.97
CA ALA A 49 9.95 -5.12 3.66
C ALA A 49 8.99 -5.95 2.79
N GLU A 50 8.43 -5.35 1.73
CA GLU A 50 7.41 -6.00 0.88
C GLU A 50 6.28 -6.67 1.69
N GLY A 51 5.80 -6.00 2.74
CA GLY A 51 4.71 -6.49 3.59
C GLY A 51 5.13 -7.48 4.69
N VAL A 52 6.41 -7.83 4.79
CA VAL A 52 6.93 -8.68 5.87
C VAL A 52 7.61 -7.81 6.92
N GLU A 53 7.15 -7.92 8.19
CA GLU A 53 7.75 -7.18 9.30
C GLU A 53 9.20 -7.62 9.51
N VAL A 54 10.12 -6.64 9.54
CA VAL A 54 11.56 -6.84 9.76
C VAL A 54 12.05 -6.23 11.07
N GLN A 55 11.40 -5.15 11.51
CA GLN A 55 11.64 -4.51 12.81
C GLN A 55 10.31 -3.98 13.34
N SER A 56 10.13 -3.95 14.66
CA SER A 56 8.95 -3.35 15.29
C SER A 56 9.23 -2.94 16.73
N GLY A 57 8.34 -2.13 17.29
CA GLY A 57 8.42 -1.70 18.68
C GLY A 57 7.28 -0.78 19.05
N VAL A 58 7.39 -0.22 20.24
CA VAL A 58 6.45 0.76 20.80
C VAL A 58 7.21 2.04 21.12
N VAL A 59 6.60 3.17 20.89
CA VAL A 59 7.12 4.49 21.29
C VAL A 59 6.25 5.04 22.42
N ASP A 60 6.89 5.44 23.49
CA ASP A 60 6.22 6.15 24.60
C ASP A 60 6.27 7.66 24.30
N VAL A 61 5.16 8.19 23.84
CA VAL A 61 4.98 9.61 23.53
C VAL A 61 3.57 10.05 23.87
N ASN A 62 3.42 11.23 24.44
CA ASN A 62 2.13 11.87 24.68
C ASN A 62 2.11 13.26 24.06
N CYS A 63 0.94 13.68 23.60
CA CYS A 63 0.74 14.97 22.98
C CYS A 63 -0.56 15.59 23.52
N GLY A 64 -0.46 16.80 24.07
CA GLY A 64 -1.61 17.54 24.58
C GLY A 64 -2.63 17.90 23.49
N PRO A 65 -3.83 18.33 23.86
CA PRO A 65 -4.85 18.72 22.90
C PRO A 65 -4.37 19.89 22.03
N LEU A 66 -4.72 19.85 20.74
CA LEU A 66 -4.39 20.88 19.74
C LEU A 66 -2.90 21.26 19.71
N SER A 67 -2.02 20.27 19.92
CA SER A 67 -0.57 20.49 19.97
C SER A 67 0.21 19.50 19.13
N GLU A 68 1.50 19.74 19.03
CA GLU A 68 2.45 18.91 18.29
C GLU A 68 3.66 18.60 19.19
N VAL A 69 4.24 17.41 19.03
CA VAL A 69 5.45 17.00 19.75
C VAL A 69 6.35 16.18 18.83
N ASP A 70 7.64 16.45 18.88
CA ASP A 70 8.62 15.64 18.16
C ASP A 70 8.98 14.37 18.93
N PHE A 71 9.20 13.27 18.21
CA PHE A 71 9.62 12.00 18.78
C PHE A 71 10.50 11.23 17.79
N THR A 72 11.17 10.19 18.27
CA THR A 72 12.08 9.37 17.46
C THR A 72 11.71 7.90 17.55
N ILE A 73 11.74 7.21 16.41
CA ILE A 73 11.62 5.77 16.30
C ILE A 73 13.01 5.18 16.06
N PRO A 74 13.49 4.27 16.91
CA PRO A 74 14.86 3.73 16.85
C PRO A 74 14.99 2.56 15.88
N TYR A 75 14.52 2.70 14.63
CA TYR A 75 14.77 1.67 13.62
C TYR A 75 16.18 1.77 13.04
N ASP A 76 16.71 0.65 12.59
CA ASP A 76 18.04 0.55 11.98
C ASP A 76 17.93 0.37 10.46
N LEU A 77 18.30 1.39 9.70
CA LEU A 77 18.30 1.37 8.24
C LEU A 77 19.42 0.48 7.64
N THR A 78 20.48 0.22 8.41
CA THR A 78 21.65 -0.53 7.91
C THR A 78 21.37 -2.03 7.75
N THR A 79 20.38 -2.54 8.48
CA THR A 79 19.97 -3.95 8.44
C THR A 79 18.85 -4.23 7.44
N LEU A 80 18.36 -3.21 6.73
CA LEU A 80 17.25 -3.37 5.80
C LEU A 80 17.68 -4.11 4.53
N PRO A 81 16.84 -5.05 4.05
CA PRO A 81 17.10 -5.74 2.79
C PRO A 81 17.01 -4.77 1.60
N GLU A 82 17.55 -5.21 0.44
CA GLU A 82 17.42 -4.48 -0.84
C GLU A 82 16.01 -4.65 -1.44
N LYS A 83 15.02 -4.14 -0.70
CA LYS A 83 13.59 -4.17 -1.03
C LYS A 83 12.95 -2.85 -0.63
N GLU A 84 11.75 -2.58 -1.15
CA GLU A 84 10.96 -1.47 -0.66
C GLU A 84 10.59 -1.72 0.81
N CYS A 85 10.90 -0.74 1.66
CA CYS A 85 10.59 -0.81 3.08
C CYS A 85 9.68 0.35 3.48
N VAL A 86 8.59 -0.01 4.17
CA VAL A 86 7.55 0.92 4.64
C VAL A 86 7.46 0.84 6.16
N LEU A 87 7.56 1.99 6.81
CA LEU A 87 7.28 2.15 8.23
C LEU A 87 5.78 2.45 8.40
N ILE A 88 5.13 1.69 9.25
CA ILE A 88 3.75 1.91 9.67
C ILE A 88 3.75 2.28 11.15
N ILE A 89 3.05 3.35 11.52
CA ILE A 89 2.88 3.79 12.91
C ILE A 89 1.39 3.73 13.22
N SER A 90 0.99 2.75 14.04
CA SER A 90 -0.41 2.51 14.43
C SER A 90 -0.71 3.15 15.79
N PHE A 91 -1.91 3.71 15.91
CA PHE A 91 -2.43 4.33 17.13
C PHE A 91 -3.47 3.39 17.74
N LEU A 92 -3.11 2.69 18.81
CA LEU A 92 -3.93 1.65 19.44
C LEU A 92 -4.53 2.16 20.75
N ASN A 93 -5.82 1.91 21.00
CA ASN A 93 -6.41 2.20 22.30
C ASN A 93 -5.79 1.27 23.36
N LYS A 94 -5.25 1.81 24.45
CA LYS A 94 -4.69 1.00 25.56
C LYS A 94 -5.78 0.22 26.29
N GLU A 95 -6.94 0.81 26.46
CA GLU A 95 -8.05 0.23 27.22
C GLU A 95 -9.25 -0.09 26.32
N ALA A 96 -10.10 -1.01 26.81
CA ALA A 96 -11.37 -1.28 26.18
C ALA A 96 -12.38 -0.14 26.48
N HIS A 97 -13.17 0.20 25.47
CA HIS A 97 -14.28 1.15 25.58
C HIS A 97 -15.60 0.45 25.22
N PRO A 98 -16.78 1.02 25.53
CA PRO A 98 -18.06 0.42 25.15
C PRO A 98 -18.23 0.12 23.67
N TRP A 99 -17.44 0.73 22.81
CA TRP A 99 -17.48 0.65 21.34
C TRP A 99 -16.29 -0.07 20.70
N CYS A 100 -15.25 -0.41 21.47
CA CYS A 100 -14.08 -1.15 20.95
C CYS A 100 -13.31 -1.88 22.06
N GLU A 101 -12.63 -2.95 21.70
CA GLU A 101 -11.72 -3.69 22.59
C GLU A 101 -10.39 -2.93 22.78
N ALA A 102 -9.66 -3.28 23.86
CA ALA A 102 -8.27 -2.86 24.03
C ALA A 102 -7.42 -3.32 22.82
N GLY A 103 -6.46 -2.50 22.39
CA GLY A 103 -5.67 -2.76 21.19
C GLY A 103 -6.38 -2.43 19.87
N TYR A 104 -7.60 -1.88 19.92
CA TYR A 104 -8.27 -1.42 18.70
C TYR A 104 -7.47 -0.31 18.02
N GLU A 105 -7.16 -0.49 16.73
CA GLU A 105 -6.46 0.50 15.93
C GLU A 105 -7.41 1.65 15.55
N GLN A 106 -7.17 2.81 16.14
CA GLN A 106 -7.89 4.04 15.82
C GLN A 106 -7.50 4.59 14.46
N GLY A 107 -6.25 4.46 14.08
CA GLY A 107 -5.70 4.87 12.81
C GLY A 107 -4.21 4.56 12.73
N PHE A 108 -3.63 4.88 11.57
CA PHE A 108 -2.18 4.73 11.34
C PHE A 108 -1.69 5.76 10.33
N ASP A 109 -0.39 6.02 10.33
CA ASP A 109 0.33 6.69 9.24
C ASP A 109 1.46 5.80 8.73
N GLN A 110 1.84 5.96 7.45
CA GLN A 110 2.87 5.16 6.81
C GLN A 110 3.85 6.02 6.02
N PHE A 111 5.12 5.57 5.97
CA PHE A 111 6.22 6.27 5.33
C PHE A 111 7.11 5.29 4.58
N VAL A 112 7.49 5.62 3.35
CA VAL A 112 8.47 4.81 2.60
C VAL A 112 9.87 5.22 3.06
N VAL A 113 10.54 4.36 3.83
CA VAL A 113 11.89 4.62 4.37
C VAL A 113 13.00 4.14 3.44
N LYS A 114 12.71 3.18 2.58
CA LYS A 114 13.61 2.71 1.53
C LYS A 114 12.80 2.38 0.28
N SER A 115 13.20 2.92 -0.86
CA SER A 115 12.63 2.57 -2.16
C SER A 115 13.69 1.88 -3.01
N VAL A 116 13.29 0.88 -3.78
CA VAL A 116 14.15 0.22 -4.76
C VAL A 116 13.67 0.61 -6.14
N LYS A 117 14.57 1.15 -6.94
CA LYS A 117 14.26 1.44 -8.34
C LYS A 117 14.04 0.12 -9.07
N ALA A 118 12.88 -0.05 -9.67
CA ALA A 118 12.63 -1.22 -10.51
C ALA A 118 13.68 -1.27 -11.63
N GLU A 119 14.32 -2.42 -11.81
CA GLU A 119 15.17 -2.64 -12.97
C GLU A 119 14.30 -2.57 -14.24
N GLU A 120 14.64 -1.68 -15.15
CA GLU A 120 14.03 -1.66 -16.47
C GLU A 120 14.42 -2.94 -17.20
N LYS A 121 13.47 -3.85 -17.33
CA LYS A 121 13.68 -5.05 -18.14
C LYS A 121 13.74 -4.64 -19.60
N THR A 122 14.93 -4.70 -20.21
CA THR A 122 15.10 -4.55 -21.63
C THR A 122 14.76 -5.87 -22.32
N TYR A 123 13.78 -5.84 -23.21
CA TYR A 123 13.40 -7.01 -24.00
C TYR A 123 14.04 -6.87 -25.39
N ASN A 124 15.00 -7.72 -25.70
CA ASN A 124 15.75 -7.72 -26.96
C ASN A 124 15.22 -8.78 -27.95
N GLY A 125 13.91 -8.96 -28.01
CA GLY A 125 13.30 -9.94 -28.91
C GLY A 125 12.68 -9.26 -30.14
N ASN A 126 12.75 -9.93 -31.29
CA ASN A 126 12.02 -9.53 -32.49
C ASN A 126 10.56 -9.97 -32.39
N VAL A 127 9.64 -9.04 -32.60
CA VAL A 127 8.20 -9.32 -32.68
C VAL A 127 7.72 -9.00 -34.09
N THR A 128 7.09 -9.97 -34.72
CA THR A 128 6.43 -9.79 -36.03
C THR A 128 4.96 -9.54 -35.84
N PHE A 129 4.40 -8.66 -36.68
CA PHE A 129 2.97 -8.32 -36.65
C PHE A 129 2.34 -8.71 -37.98
N VAL A 130 1.26 -9.48 -37.91
CA VAL A 130 0.43 -9.82 -39.05
C VAL A 130 -0.97 -9.25 -38.83
N LYS A 131 -1.46 -8.46 -39.75
CA LYS A 131 -2.82 -7.88 -39.73
C LYS A 131 -3.66 -8.44 -40.85
N ASN A 132 -4.82 -8.98 -40.55
CA ASN A 132 -5.83 -9.45 -41.51
C ASN A 132 -7.21 -8.94 -41.06
N GLY A 133 -7.69 -7.89 -41.69
CA GLY A 133 -8.93 -7.20 -41.32
C GLY A 133 -8.88 -6.68 -39.87
N SER A 134 -9.79 -7.12 -39.03
CA SER A 134 -9.85 -6.78 -37.59
C SER A 134 -8.92 -7.63 -36.71
N VAL A 135 -8.28 -8.65 -37.29
CA VAL A 135 -7.40 -9.56 -36.57
C VAL A 135 -5.96 -9.07 -36.68
N VAL A 136 -5.31 -8.92 -35.53
CA VAL A 136 -3.88 -8.63 -35.43
C VAL A 136 -3.22 -9.71 -34.61
N THR A 137 -2.17 -10.34 -35.13
CA THR A 137 -1.35 -11.30 -34.40
C THR A 137 0.05 -10.74 -34.23
N ALA A 138 0.49 -10.65 -32.99
CA ALA A 138 1.88 -10.38 -32.63
C ALA A 138 2.54 -11.71 -32.26
N GLN A 139 3.68 -12.02 -32.89
CA GLN A 139 4.40 -13.27 -32.67
C GLN A 139 5.88 -12.98 -32.35
N GLY A 140 6.34 -13.50 -31.24
CA GLY A 140 7.73 -13.57 -30.86
C GLY A 140 8.29 -14.97 -31.07
N GLU A 141 9.43 -15.26 -30.46
CA GLU A 141 10.11 -16.55 -30.57
C GLU A 141 9.32 -17.66 -29.89
N ASP A 142 8.80 -17.40 -28.69
CA ASP A 142 8.15 -18.36 -27.82
C ASP A 142 6.69 -17.98 -27.47
N PHE A 143 6.19 -16.88 -27.99
CA PHE A 143 4.81 -16.42 -27.74
C PHE A 143 4.07 -15.95 -28.97
N ALA A 144 2.75 -16.01 -28.92
CA ALA A 144 1.86 -15.39 -29.89
C ALA A 144 0.64 -14.80 -29.17
N VAL A 145 0.28 -13.57 -29.55
CA VAL A 145 -0.92 -12.88 -29.06
C VAL A 145 -1.80 -12.51 -30.24
N THR A 146 -3.07 -12.93 -30.22
CA THR A 146 -4.04 -12.56 -31.24
C THR A 146 -5.11 -11.65 -30.66
N ILE A 147 -5.30 -10.52 -31.32
CA ILE A 147 -6.31 -9.51 -31.00
C ILE A 147 -7.34 -9.48 -32.14
N ASN A 148 -8.60 -9.54 -31.82
CA ASN A 148 -9.69 -9.41 -32.78
C ASN A 148 -10.76 -8.46 -32.24
N GLY A 149 -11.08 -7.41 -32.98
CA GLY A 149 -12.11 -6.44 -32.59
C GLY A 149 -11.88 -5.83 -31.19
N GLY A 150 -10.61 -5.54 -30.83
CA GLY A 150 -10.25 -4.98 -29.51
C GLY A 150 -10.23 -5.95 -28.36
N LYS A 151 -10.42 -7.26 -28.61
CA LYS A 151 -10.36 -8.32 -27.60
C LYS A 151 -9.14 -9.20 -27.82
N ILE A 152 -8.43 -9.58 -26.75
CA ILE A 152 -7.38 -10.59 -26.84
C ILE A 152 -8.09 -11.95 -26.93
N THR A 153 -7.96 -12.60 -28.07
CA THR A 153 -8.66 -13.88 -28.37
C THR A 153 -7.80 -15.11 -28.22
N SER A 154 -6.48 -14.94 -28.22
CA SER A 154 -5.51 -16.01 -28.00
C SER A 154 -4.26 -15.44 -27.37
N LEU A 155 -3.71 -16.13 -26.39
CA LEU A 155 -2.42 -15.90 -25.76
C LEU A 155 -1.70 -17.24 -25.65
N LYS A 156 -0.69 -17.44 -26.48
CA LYS A 156 0.15 -18.65 -26.48
C LYS A 156 1.53 -18.35 -25.94
N TYR A 157 2.05 -19.27 -25.17
CA TYR A 157 3.47 -19.32 -24.76
C TYR A 157 3.97 -20.77 -24.88
N ASN A 158 5.08 -20.99 -25.58
CA ASN A 158 5.60 -22.31 -25.94
C ASN A 158 4.48 -23.21 -26.52
N ASP A 159 3.76 -22.71 -27.54
CA ASP A 159 2.62 -23.36 -28.21
C ASP A 159 1.40 -23.72 -27.32
N LYS A 160 1.46 -23.43 -26.02
CA LYS A 160 0.36 -23.66 -25.10
C LYS A 160 -0.57 -22.46 -25.06
N GLU A 161 -1.88 -22.68 -25.30
CA GLU A 161 -2.93 -21.66 -25.16
C GLU A 161 -3.25 -21.42 -23.69
N TYR A 162 -3.27 -20.14 -23.27
CA TYR A 162 -3.55 -19.72 -21.89
C TYR A 162 -4.95 -19.15 -21.69
N LEU A 163 -5.64 -18.78 -22.76
CA LEU A 163 -6.99 -18.24 -22.66
C LEU A 163 -8.07 -19.30 -22.91
N ARG A 164 -9.02 -19.41 -22.01
CA ARG A 164 -10.24 -20.23 -22.20
C ARG A 164 -11.32 -19.52 -22.99
N ALA A 165 -11.30 -18.18 -22.97
CA ALA A 165 -12.23 -17.30 -23.66
C ALA A 165 -11.56 -15.95 -23.92
N PRO A 166 -12.06 -15.14 -24.88
CA PRO A 166 -11.51 -13.83 -25.15
C PRO A 166 -11.53 -12.91 -23.93
N VAL A 167 -10.41 -12.22 -23.68
CA VAL A 167 -10.34 -11.15 -22.68
C VAL A 167 -10.87 -9.87 -23.30
N ALA A 168 -11.88 -9.29 -22.68
CA ALA A 168 -12.50 -8.04 -23.09
C ALA A 168 -12.54 -7.06 -21.93
N PRO A 169 -12.49 -5.75 -22.18
CA PRO A 169 -12.73 -4.74 -21.16
C PRO A 169 -14.09 -4.99 -20.48
N ASN A 170 -14.10 -4.93 -19.17
CA ASN A 170 -15.32 -5.03 -18.39
C ASN A 170 -15.49 -3.75 -17.57
N TYR A 171 -16.53 -2.99 -17.86
CA TYR A 171 -16.87 -1.74 -17.19
C TYR A 171 -18.00 -1.93 -16.16
N PHE A 172 -18.28 -3.19 -15.79
CA PHE A 172 -19.28 -3.46 -14.77
C PHE A 172 -18.84 -2.89 -13.43
N ARG A 173 -19.67 -2.07 -12.86
CA ARG A 173 -19.57 -1.56 -11.50
C ARG A 173 -20.70 -2.18 -10.67
N ALA A 174 -20.41 -2.57 -9.44
CA ALA A 174 -21.43 -2.95 -8.47
C ALA A 174 -22.47 -1.82 -8.38
N LEU A 175 -23.76 -2.20 -8.36
CA LEU A 175 -24.85 -1.24 -8.20
C LEU A 175 -24.68 -0.52 -6.87
N THR A 176 -24.97 0.78 -6.87
CA THR A 176 -25.08 1.60 -5.65
C THR A 176 -26.51 1.49 -5.10
N ASP A 177 -26.69 1.78 -3.81
CA ASP A 177 -27.96 1.65 -3.09
C ASP A 177 -29.02 2.67 -3.51
N ASN A 178 -28.71 3.57 -4.45
CA ASN A 178 -29.60 4.63 -4.94
C ASN A 178 -29.96 4.48 -6.41
#